data_371c3c4e54dba81aa2029a72e12c3e23
#
_entry.id   371c3c4e54dba81aa2029a72e12c3e23
#
_cell.length_a   1.000
_cell.length_b   1.000
_cell.length_c   1.000
_cell.angle_alpha   90.00
_cell.angle_beta   90.00
_cell.angle_gamma   90.00
#
_symmetry.space_group_name_H-M   'P 1'
#
loop_
_entity.id
_entity.type
_entity.pdbx_description
1 polymer ?
#
loop_
_entity_poly.entity_id
_entity_poly.type
_entity_poly.pdbx_seq_one_letter_code
_entity_poly.pdbx_strand_id
1 'polypeptide(L)'
;MMTVSHLTVFYENAIAINDMSLTVEQGEIVGVIGPNSAGKTTLMNTISGLILDTKLKENRKGGTRISIFGDMAFLGESIVDIWPDQRVRKGIVLCRERHPVFGESDLEENLKISAYLRPRATVAEAISSVYEVFPRLVHLKKRKAGLLSGGEQQMLAIGMALMANPVLLLLDEPLLGLSPVIQLNLIEAIEKINREAGVTLLVAEQFARPLIPIIHRGYVVENGMLAFEGGNEELYENPDVRKAYFGLDYDEL
;
A
#
# COMPACT_ATOMS: atom_id res chain seq x y z
N MET A 1 3.01 -9.56 -13.09
CA MET A 1 2.09 -10.15 -12.11
C MET A 1 0.78 -9.36 -11.99
N MET A 2 0.81 -8.09 -11.75
CA MET A 2 -0.33 -7.16 -11.79
C MET A 2 -0.21 -6.24 -12.98
N THR A 3 -1.31 -6.08 -13.76
CA THR A 3 -1.38 -5.16 -14.91
C THR A 3 -2.61 -4.27 -14.75
N VAL A 4 -2.41 -2.99 -14.94
CA VAL A 4 -3.47 -1.97 -15.04
C VAL A 4 -3.33 -1.34 -16.42
N SER A 5 -4.40 -1.28 -17.20
CA SER A 5 -4.40 -0.78 -18.57
C SER A 5 -5.50 0.24 -18.78
N HIS A 6 -5.12 1.44 -19.20
CA HIS A 6 -6.03 2.54 -19.53
C HIS A 6 -7.05 2.85 -18.45
N LEU A 7 -6.63 2.75 -17.17
CA LEU A 7 -7.51 2.99 -16.03
C LEU A 7 -7.94 4.46 -15.98
N THR A 8 -9.25 4.68 -15.95
CA THR A 8 -9.84 6.00 -15.75
C THR A 8 -10.91 5.92 -14.67
N VAL A 9 -10.83 6.80 -13.68
CA VAL A 9 -11.75 6.85 -12.53
C VAL A 9 -12.30 8.25 -12.37
N PHE A 10 -13.62 8.34 -12.28
CA PHE A 10 -14.35 9.58 -12.02
C PHE A 10 -15.09 9.50 -10.68
N TYR A 11 -15.06 10.59 -9.95
CA TYR A 11 -16.01 10.91 -8.87
C TYR A 11 -16.88 12.06 -9.37
N GLU A 12 -18.15 11.77 -9.67
CA GLU A 12 -19.03 12.67 -10.44
C GLU A 12 -18.40 13.09 -11.77
N ASN A 13 -18.09 14.37 -11.91
CA ASN A 13 -17.44 14.95 -13.07
C ASN A 13 -15.93 15.19 -12.86
N ALA A 14 -15.41 14.88 -11.67
CA ALA A 14 -13.99 15.04 -11.36
C ALA A 14 -13.21 13.78 -11.75
N ILE A 15 -12.17 13.93 -12.55
CA ILE A 15 -11.26 12.85 -12.93
C ILE A 15 -10.26 12.67 -11.79
N ALA A 16 -10.22 11.50 -11.17
CA ALA A 16 -9.23 11.13 -10.17
C ALA A 16 -8.06 10.33 -10.75
N ILE A 17 -8.32 9.52 -11.77
CA ILE A 17 -7.33 8.82 -12.58
C ILE A 17 -7.72 8.98 -14.03
N ASN A 18 -6.76 9.30 -14.89
CA ASN A 18 -6.96 9.58 -16.30
C ASN A 18 -5.97 8.76 -17.15
N ASP A 19 -6.48 7.74 -17.81
CA ASP A 19 -5.75 6.88 -18.76
C ASP A 19 -4.43 6.31 -18.21
N MET A 20 -4.44 5.84 -16.95
CA MET A 20 -3.25 5.34 -16.28
C MET A 20 -3.00 3.87 -16.63
N SER A 21 -1.77 3.55 -17.03
CA SER A 21 -1.32 2.18 -17.24
C SER A 21 -0.06 1.92 -16.42
N LEU A 22 -0.02 0.77 -15.73
CA LEU A 22 1.16 0.34 -14.98
C LEU A 22 1.21 -1.18 -14.85
N THR A 23 2.38 -1.69 -14.58
CA THR A 23 2.61 -3.11 -14.29
C THR A 23 3.39 -3.29 -12.99
N VAL A 24 3.20 -4.42 -12.33
CA VAL A 24 4.02 -4.85 -11.19
C VAL A 24 4.40 -6.30 -11.44
N GLU A 25 5.69 -6.57 -11.54
CA GLU A 25 6.19 -7.92 -11.73
C GLU A 25 6.30 -8.66 -10.39
N GLN A 26 6.37 -9.99 -10.45
CA GLN A 26 6.48 -10.79 -9.23
C GLN A 26 7.83 -10.55 -8.54
N GLY A 27 7.77 -10.32 -7.23
CA GLY A 27 8.96 -10.06 -6.42
C GLY A 27 9.46 -8.61 -6.47
N GLU A 28 8.82 -7.72 -7.24
CA GLU A 28 9.19 -6.30 -7.25
C GLU A 28 8.67 -5.55 -6.03
N ILE A 29 9.41 -4.51 -5.64
CA ILE A 29 8.91 -3.36 -4.90
C ILE A 29 8.75 -2.22 -5.91
N VAL A 30 7.52 -1.79 -6.15
CA VAL A 30 7.20 -0.70 -7.08
C VAL A 30 6.69 0.51 -6.31
N GLY A 31 7.25 1.69 -6.58
CA GLY A 31 6.80 2.96 -6.01
C GLY A 31 5.74 3.64 -6.88
N VAL A 32 4.69 4.20 -6.27
CA VAL A 32 3.76 5.16 -6.88
C VAL A 32 3.95 6.50 -6.17
N ILE A 33 4.62 7.42 -6.81
CA ILE A 33 5.12 8.66 -6.23
C ILE A 33 4.29 9.82 -6.76
N GLY A 34 3.87 10.72 -5.89
CA GLY A 34 3.14 11.91 -6.35
C GLY A 34 2.57 12.74 -5.20
N PRO A 35 2.16 13.98 -5.47
CA PRO A 35 1.61 14.86 -4.46
C PRO A 35 0.27 14.35 -3.91
N ASN A 36 -0.22 15.00 -2.84
CA ASN A 36 -1.59 14.75 -2.37
C ASN A 36 -2.58 15.05 -3.50
N SER A 37 -3.63 14.24 -3.56
CA SER A 37 -4.67 14.31 -4.59
C SER A 37 -4.20 13.93 -6.02
N ALA A 38 -3.00 13.37 -6.20
CA ALA A 38 -2.53 12.88 -7.50
C ALA A 38 -3.26 11.62 -8.01
N GLY A 39 -4.09 10.98 -7.18
CA GLY A 39 -4.81 9.76 -7.54
C GLY A 39 -4.26 8.47 -6.92
N LYS A 40 -3.18 8.53 -6.12
CA LYS A 40 -2.52 7.36 -5.52
C LYS A 40 -3.48 6.46 -4.72
N THR A 41 -4.16 7.03 -3.73
CA THR A 41 -5.15 6.30 -2.91
C THR A 41 -6.32 5.77 -3.75
N THR A 42 -6.75 6.51 -4.79
CA THR A 42 -7.77 6.03 -5.73
C THR A 42 -7.26 4.79 -6.49
N LEU A 43 -6.00 4.80 -6.95
CA LEU A 43 -5.36 3.65 -7.58
C LEU A 43 -5.31 2.44 -6.63
N MET A 44 -4.84 2.62 -5.38
CA MET A 44 -4.78 1.56 -4.36
C MET A 44 -6.17 0.98 -4.06
N ASN A 45 -7.19 1.84 -3.91
CA ASN A 45 -8.57 1.43 -3.70
C ASN A 45 -9.15 0.70 -4.92
N THR A 46 -8.73 1.08 -6.13
CA THR A 46 -9.18 0.43 -7.36
C THR A 46 -8.55 -0.96 -7.50
N ILE A 47 -7.24 -1.09 -7.28
CA ILE A 47 -6.54 -2.38 -7.35
C ILE A 47 -7.01 -3.33 -6.23
N SER A 48 -7.27 -2.84 -5.02
CA SER A 48 -7.80 -3.66 -3.91
C SER A 48 -9.28 -4.01 -4.04
N GLY A 49 -10.01 -3.33 -4.95
CA GLY A 49 -11.45 -3.48 -5.13
C GLY A 49 -12.32 -2.67 -4.18
N LEU A 50 -11.74 -1.98 -3.19
CA LEU A 50 -12.50 -1.16 -2.24
C LEU A 50 -13.33 -0.06 -2.91
N ILE A 51 -12.92 0.40 -4.09
CA ILE A 51 -13.68 1.37 -4.87
C ILE A 51 -15.06 0.82 -5.29
N LEU A 52 -15.19 -0.50 -5.52
CA LEU A 52 -16.47 -1.14 -5.86
C LEU A 52 -17.44 -1.09 -4.67
N ASP A 53 -16.94 -1.37 -3.46
CA ASP A 53 -17.73 -1.26 -2.23
C ASP A 53 -18.17 0.19 -1.98
N THR A 54 -17.26 1.15 -2.17
CA THR A 54 -17.56 2.58 -2.08
C THR A 54 -18.62 2.97 -3.09
N LYS A 55 -18.46 2.59 -4.37
CA LYS A 55 -19.44 2.83 -5.44
C LYS A 55 -20.83 2.28 -5.10
N LEU A 56 -20.89 1.06 -4.56
CA LEU A 56 -22.15 0.45 -4.17
C LEU A 56 -22.81 1.22 -3.01
N LYS A 57 -22.04 1.63 -2.00
CA LYS A 57 -22.54 2.40 -0.85
C LYS A 57 -23.08 3.77 -1.29
N GLU A 58 -22.32 4.46 -2.14
CA GLU A 58 -22.72 5.77 -2.68
C GLU A 58 -23.99 5.65 -3.54
N ASN A 59 -24.07 4.69 -4.44
CA ASN A 59 -25.26 4.45 -5.26
C ASN A 59 -26.50 4.21 -4.40
N ARG A 60 -26.41 3.46 -3.29
CA ARG A 60 -27.54 3.19 -2.38
C ARG A 60 -28.02 4.42 -1.62
N LYS A 61 -27.13 5.39 -1.37
CA LYS A 61 -27.45 6.62 -0.65
C LYS A 61 -27.89 7.76 -1.58
N GLY A 62 -27.81 7.56 -2.90
CA GLY A 62 -27.95 8.66 -3.88
C GLY A 62 -26.83 9.68 -3.79
N GLY A 63 -25.63 9.24 -3.30
CA GLY A 63 -24.43 10.05 -3.15
C GLY A 63 -23.56 10.10 -4.40
N THR A 64 -22.26 10.27 -4.23
CA THR A 64 -21.28 10.48 -5.31
C THR A 64 -21.29 9.34 -6.33
N ARG A 65 -21.54 9.67 -7.61
CA ARG A 65 -21.46 8.71 -8.70
C ARG A 65 -19.99 8.38 -8.99
N ILE A 66 -19.60 7.08 -8.93
CA ILE A 66 -18.26 6.63 -9.26
C ILE A 66 -18.31 5.84 -10.58
N SER A 67 -17.49 6.25 -11.55
CA SER A 67 -17.33 5.55 -12.83
C SER A 67 -15.89 5.08 -13.00
N ILE A 68 -15.72 3.82 -13.43
CA ILE A 68 -14.42 3.16 -13.57
C ILE A 68 -14.38 2.55 -14.96
N PHE A 69 -13.31 2.84 -15.70
CA PHE A 69 -13.05 2.34 -17.05
C PHE A 69 -11.62 1.81 -17.12
N GLY A 70 -11.34 0.94 -18.09
CA GLY A 70 -10.04 0.29 -18.26
C GLY A 70 -10.04 -1.13 -17.74
N ASP A 71 -8.89 -1.78 -17.86
CA ASP A 71 -8.71 -3.18 -17.53
C ASP A 71 -7.69 -3.37 -16.41
N MET A 72 -7.92 -4.40 -15.59
CA MET A 72 -6.99 -4.83 -14.55
C MET A 72 -6.89 -6.35 -14.54
N ALA A 73 -5.66 -6.87 -14.54
CA ALA A 73 -5.41 -8.29 -14.44
C ALA A 73 -4.40 -8.61 -13.33
N PHE A 74 -4.65 -9.67 -12.59
CA PHE A 74 -3.77 -10.20 -11.55
C PHE A 74 -3.50 -11.68 -11.83
N LEU A 75 -2.21 -12.05 -11.93
CA LEU A 75 -1.76 -13.40 -12.31
C LEU A 75 -2.40 -13.89 -13.64
N GLY A 76 -2.61 -12.97 -14.57
CA GLY A 76 -3.21 -13.24 -15.87
C GLY A 76 -4.73 -13.31 -15.90
N GLU A 77 -5.41 -13.18 -14.76
CA GLU A 77 -6.87 -13.19 -14.67
C GLU A 77 -7.42 -11.76 -14.48
N SER A 78 -8.50 -11.42 -15.19
CA SER A 78 -9.18 -10.14 -15.00
C SER A 78 -9.74 -10.04 -13.58
N ILE A 79 -9.53 -8.86 -12.96
CA ILE A 79 -10.04 -8.56 -11.61
C ILE A 79 -11.03 -7.38 -11.61
N VAL A 80 -11.46 -6.87 -12.75
CA VAL A 80 -12.28 -5.65 -12.85
C VAL A 80 -13.55 -5.77 -12.00
N ASP A 81 -14.29 -6.89 -12.11
CA ASP A 81 -15.54 -7.12 -11.40
C ASP A 81 -15.39 -7.95 -10.11
N ILE A 82 -14.15 -8.23 -9.68
CA ILE A 82 -13.89 -9.04 -8.48
C ILE A 82 -13.98 -8.18 -7.22
N TRP A 83 -14.83 -8.58 -6.27
CA TRP A 83 -15.05 -7.88 -5.01
C TRP A 83 -13.84 -7.91 -4.07
N PRO A 84 -13.72 -6.94 -3.12
CA PRO A 84 -12.56 -6.82 -2.25
C PRO A 84 -12.21 -8.09 -1.48
N ASP A 85 -13.19 -8.77 -0.91
CA ASP A 85 -13.00 -10.02 -0.15
C ASP A 85 -12.43 -11.14 -1.02
N GLN A 86 -12.85 -11.22 -2.27
CA GLN A 86 -12.33 -12.19 -3.24
C GLN A 86 -10.91 -11.81 -3.68
N ARG A 87 -10.59 -10.51 -3.83
CA ARG A 87 -9.22 -10.05 -4.15
C ARG A 87 -8.27 -10.37 -3.00
N VAL A 88 -8.70 -10.20 -1.74
CA VAL A 88 -7.90 -10.61 -0.58
C VAL A 88 -7.66 -12.14 -0.60
N ARG A 89 -8.66 -12.95 -0.94
CA ARG A 89 -8.47 -14.41 -1.12
C ARG A 89 -7.52 -14.79 -2.25
N LYS A 90 -7.42 -13.96 -3.29
CA LYS A 90 -6.42 -14.10 -4.37
C LYS A 90 -5.03 -13.61 -3.95
N GLY A 91 -4.89 -12.98 -2.79
CA GLY A 91 -3.62 -12.47 -2.25
C GLY A 91 -3.35 -11.00 -2.53
N ILE A 92 -4.33 -10.20 -2.98
CA ILE A 92 -4.20 -8.74 -3.08
C ILE A 92 -4.67 -8.14 -1.76
N VAL A 93 -3.75 -7.60 -0.96
CA VAL A 93 -4.04 -7.04 0.36
C VAL A 93 -3.61 -5.58 0.42
N LEU A 94 -4.51 -4.71 0.93
CA LEU A 94 -4.23 -3.30 1.11
C LEU A 94 -4.06 -2.96 2.59
N CYS A 95 -2.93 -2.38 2.93
CA CYS A 95 -2.71 -1.63 4.16
C CYS A 95 -2.96 -0.14 3.86
N ARG A 96 -4.06 0.39 4.41
CA ARG A 96 -4.51 1.77 4.18
C ARG A 96 -3.71 2.75 5.04
N GLU A 97 -3.72 4.01 4.62
CA GLU A 97 -3.22 5.12 5.45
C GLU A 97 -3.93 5.17 6.83
N ARG A 98 -3.33 5.89 7.79
CA ARG A 98 -3.89 6.17 9.12
C ARG A 98 -4.09 4.95 10.03
N HIS A 99 -3.27 3.92 9.86
CA HIS A 99 -3.10 2.81 10.82
C HIS A 99 -4.42 2.18 11.28
N PRO A 100 -5.19 1.49 10.41
CA PRO A 100 -6.50 0.94 10.74
C PRO A 100 -6.36 -0.25 11.70
N VAL A 101 -6.24 0.02 13.01
CA VAL A 101 -6.15 -0.99 14.08
C VAL A 101 -7.42 -1.01 14.93
N PHE A 102 -7.74 -2.15 15.53
CA PHE A 102 -8.80 -2.28 16.53
C PHE A 102 -8.28 -1.77 17.87
N GLY A 103 -8.48 -0.47 18.14
CA GLY A 103 -7.85 0.24 19.26
C GLY A 103 -8.15 -0.33 20.65
N GLU A 104 -9.34 -0.91 20.85
CA GLU A 104 -9.75 -1.50 22.12
C GLU A 104 -9.19 -2.91 22.35
N SER A 105 -8.81 -3.62 21.29
CA SER A 105 -8.15 -4.93 21.37
C SER A 105 -6.65 -4.78 21.61
N ASP A 106 -6.06 -5.80 22.22
CA ASP A 106 -4.61 -5.86 22.34
C ASP A 106 -3.94 -6.13 20.98
N LEU A 107 -2.63 -5.90 20.87
CA LEU A 107 -1.86 -6.05 19.66
C LEU A 107 -1.98 -7.48 19.09
N GLU A 108 -1.84 -8.50 19.93
CA GLU A 108 -1.90 -9.89 19.49
C GLU A 108 -3.31 -10.28 19.03
N GLU A 109 -4.37 -9.72 19.64
CA GLU A 109 -5.75 -9.90 19.17
C GLU A 109 -5.96 -9.29 17.80
N ASN A 110 -5.42 -8.09 17.53
CA ASN A 110 -5.44 -7.46 16.20
C ASN A 110 -4.84 -8.40 15.13
N LEU A 111 -3.68 -9.00 15.40
CA LEU A 111 -3.07 -9.96 14.50
C LEU A 111 -3.96 -11.20 14.30
N LYS A 112 -4.51 -11.75 15.38
CA LYS A 112 -5.43 -12.92 15.31
C LYS A 112 -6.69 -12.63 14.51
N ILE A 113 -7.31 -11.45 14.70
CA ILE A 113 -8.49 -11.04 13.93
C ILE A 113 -8.17 -11.01 12.42
N SER A 114 -7.00 -10.48 12.07
CA SER A 114 -6.56 -10.36 10.67
C SER A 114 -6.21 -11.70 10.02
N ALA A 115 -6.04 -12.76 10.81
CA ALA A 115 -5.76 -14.11 10.33
C ALA A 115 -7.01 -14.89 9.90
N TYR A 116 -8.18 -14.27 9.74
CA TYR A 116 -9.46 -14.95 9.51
C TYR A 116 -9.49 -15.87 8.26
N LEU A 117 -8.63 -15.63 7.28
CA LEU A 117 -8.46 -16.45 6.09
C LEU A 117 -7.49 -17.62 6.28
N ARG A 118 -6.70 -17.63 7.37
CA ARG A 118 -5.69 -18.67 7.60
C ARG A 118 -6.27 -19.88 8.32
N PRO A 119 -5.77 -21.09 8.03
CA PRO A 119 -6.00 -22.24 8.88
C PRO A 119 -5.51 -21.96 10.32
N ARG A 120 -6.29 -22.34 11.33
CA ARG A 120 -5.95 -22.11 12.74
C ARG A 120 -4.56 -22.61 13.13
N ALA A 121 -4.14 -23.72 12.54
CA ALA A 121 -2.84 -24.35 12.81
C ALA A 121 -1.66 -23.46 12.41
N THR A 122 -1.80 -22.56 11.42
CA THR A 122 -0.72 -21.71 10.91
C THR A 122 -0.72 -20.30 11.49
N VAL A 123 -1.70 -19.93 12.33
CA VAL A 123 -1.82 -18.58 12.89
C VAL A 123 -0.65 -18.23 13.80
N ALA A 124 -0.21 -19.16 14.66
CA ALA A 124 0.90 -18.92 15.58
C ALA A 124 2.23 -18.69 14.83
N GLU A 125 2.49 -19.45 13.78
CA GLU A 125 3.64 -19.30 12.91
C GLU A 125 3.60 -17.94 12.19
N ALA A 126 2.45 -17.56 11.64
CA ALA A 126 2.29 -16.27 10.98
C ALA A 126 2.52 -15.08 11.94
N ILE A 127 2.04 -15.17 13.19
CA ILE A 127 2.33 -14.17 14.22
C ILE A 127 3.84 -14.12 14.51
N SER A 128 4.52 -15.25 14.57
CA SER A 128 5.98 -15.29 14.78
C SER A 128 6.71 -14.60 13.63
N SER A 129 6.30 -14.84 12.37
CA SER A 129 6.89 -14.15 11.21
C SER A 129 6.65 -12.64 11.26
N VAL A 130 5.48 -12.18 11.71
CA VAL A 130 5.24 -10.73 11.93
C VAL A 130 6.21 -10.17 12.98
N TYR A 131 6.48 -10.91 14.05
CA TYR A 131 7.44 -10.47 15.08
C TYR A 131 8.89 -10.50 14.61
N GLU A 132 9.24 -11.37 13.67
CA GLU A 132 10.55 -11.36 13.01
C GLU A 132 10.74 -10.11 12.15
N VAL A 133 9.68 -9.69 11.45
CA VAL A 133 9.66 -8.43 10.68
C VAL A 133 9.67 -7.21 11.60
N PHE A 134 8.89 -7.24 12.69
CA PHE A 134 8.73 -6.14 13.63
C PHE A 134 9.06 -6.56 15.06
N PRO A 135 10.36 -6.71 15.45
CA PRO A 135 10.75 -7.20 16.77
C PRO A 135 10.24 -6.32 17.92
N ARG A 136 10.07 -5.01 17.68
CA ARG A 136 9.51 -4.06 18.64
C ARG A 136 8.13 -4.46 19.15
N LEU A 137 7.29 -5.07 18.30
CA LEU A 137 5.94 -5.49 18.66
C LEU A 137 5.90 -6.62 19.69
N VAL A 138 6.97 -7.41 19.80
CA VAL A 138 7.06 -8.53 20.75
C VAL A 138 6.80 -8.10 22.20
N HIS A 139 7.32 -6.94 22.60
CA HIS A 139 7.17 -6.41 23.96
C HIS A 139 5.82 -5.73 24.20
N LEU A 140 5.01 -5.57 23.15
CA LEU A 140 3.76 -4.83 23.17
C LEU A 140 2.52 -5.72 23.00
N LYS A 141 2.70 -7.05 22.98
CA LYS A 141 1.66 -8.06 22.68
C LYS A 141 0.33 -7.84 23.38
N LYS A 142 0.38 -7.45 24.67
CA LYS A 142 -0.79 -7.27 25.54
C LYS A 142 -1.20 -5.82 25.72
N ARG A 143 -0.54 -4.90 25.01
CA ARG A 143 -0.91 -3.49 25.03
C ARG A 143 -2.06 -3.23 24.08
N LYS A 144 -3.07 -2.45 24.51
CA LYS A 144 -4.17 -2.01 23.66
C LYS A 144 -3.60 -1.26 22.45
N ALA A 145 -4.06 -1.58 21.25
CA ALA A 145 -3.56 -1.01 20.01
C ALA A 145 -3.77 0.51 19.93
N GLY A 146 -4.85 1.03 20.51
CA GLY A 146 -5.09 2.47 20.59
C GLY A 146 -4.12 3.24 21.48
N LEU A 147 -3.32 2.55 22.32
CA LEU A 147 -2.31 3.15 23.21
C LEU A 147 -0.87 3.01 22.65
N LEU A 148 -0.73 2.45 21.47
CA LEU A 148 0.55 2.38 20.74
C LEU A 148 0.90 3.76 20.16
N SER A 149 2.20 4.03 19.99
CA SER A 149 2.63 5.19 19.20
C SER A 149 2.24 5.04 17.72
N GLY A 150 2.18 6.15 16.96
CA GLY A 150 1.84 6.10 15.54
C GLY A 150 2.71 5.10 14.73
N GLY A 151 4.03 5.08 14.99
CA GLY A 151 4.93 4.11 14.35
C GLY A 151 4.65 2.66 14.76
N GLU A 152 4.30 2.40 16.02
CA GLU A 152 3.92 1.06 16.48
C GLU A 152 2.57 0.63 15.90
N GLN A 153 1.63 1.56 15.75
CA GLN A 153 0.36 1.30 15.07
C GLN A 153 0.57 0.99 13.58
N GLN A 154 1.50 1.70 12.92
CA GLN A 154 1.84 1.42 11.52
C GLN A 154 2.48 0.03 11.35
N MET A 155 3.44 -0.33 12.23
CA MET A 155 4.03 -1.67 12.25
C MET A 155 2.94 -2.74 12.46
N LEU A 156 2.00 -2.49 13.38
CA LEU A 156 0.87 -3.39 13.62
C LEU A 156 -0.04 -3.49 12.38
N ALA A 157 -0.38 -2.38 11.73
CA ALA A 157 -1.24 -2.37 10.54
C ALA A 157 -0.63 -3.16 9.37
N ILE A 158 0.68 -3.01 9.13
CA ILE A 158 1.40 -3.83 8.14
C ILE A 158 1.43 -5.30 8.59
N GLY A 159 1.69 -5.56 9.88
CA GLY A 159 1.62 -6.91 10.44
C GLY A 159 0.26 -7.56 10.23
N MET A 160 -0.83 -6.83 10.46
CA MET A 160 -2.19 -7.29 10.20
C MET A 160 -2.40 -7.64 8.71
N ALA A 161 -1.87 -6.83 7.80
CA ALA A 161 -1.93 -7.13 6.36
C ALA A 161 -1.15 -8.40 6.00
N LEU A 162 0.01 -8.64 6.61
CA LEU A 162 0.80 -9.88 6.43
C LEU A 162 0.06 -11.12 6.93
N MET A 163 -0.79 -10.98 7.96
CA MET A 163 -1.62 -12.09 8.45
C MET A 163 -2.59 -12.61 7.38
N ALA A 164 -2.96 -11.82 6.38
CA ALA A 164 -3.78 -12.27 5.25
C ALA A 164 -3.01 -13.07 4.19
N ASN A 165 -1.69 -13.28 4.35
CA ASN A 165 -0.81 -13.99 3.41
C ASN A 165 -0.77 -13.37 2.00
N PRO A 166 -0.39 -12.10 1.86
CA PRO A 166 -0.42 -11.41 0.58
C PRO A 166 0.57 -12.01 -0.43
N VAL A 167 0.16 -12.05 -1.69
CA VAL A 167 1.03 -12.22 -2.87
C VAL A 167 1.43 -10.83 -3.40
N LEU A 168 0.47 -9.89 -3.37
CA LEU A 168 0.66 -8.47 -3.65
C LEU A 168 0.19 -7.66 -2.44
N LEU A 169 1.11 -6.98 -1.78
CA LEU A 169 0.83 -6.07 -0.68
C LEU A 169 0.85 -4.63 -1.19
N LEU A 170 -0.29 -3.96 -1.06
CA LEU A 170 -0.47 -2.55 -1.36
C LEU A 170 -0.27 -1.75 -0.07
N LEU A 171 0.64 -0.79 -0.06
CA LEU A 171 0.89 0.11 1.06
C LEU A 171 0.55 1.55 0.65
N ASP A 172 -0.45 2.15 1.29
CA ASP A 172 -0.89 3.50 1.01
C ASP A 172 -0.33 4.46 2.06
N GLU A 173 0.64 5.26 1.68
CA GLU A 173 1.37 6.24 2.49
C GLU A 173 1.89 5.68 3.85
N PRO A 174 2.65 4.55 3.83
CA PRO A 174 3.09 3.90 5.06
C PRO A 174 4.04 4.74 5.93
N LEU A 175 4.70 5.77 5.39
CA LEU A 175 5.67 6.60 6.08
C LEU A 175 5.09 7.92 6.58
N LEU A 176 3.82 8.21 6.28
CA LEU A 176 3.19 9.49 6.56
C LEU A 176 3.14 9.80 8.08
N GLY A 177 3.62 10.99 8.46
CA GLY A 177 3.55 11.50 9.84
C GLY A 177 4.51 10.80 10.82
N LEU A 178 5.42 9.97 10.35
CA LEU A 178 6.38 9.26 11.18
C LEU A 178 7.72 9.99 11.26
N SER A 179 8.41 9.84 12.40
CA SER A 179 9.76 10.37 12.56
C SER A 179 10.74 9.66 11.62
N PRO A 180 11.85 10.33 11.20
CA PRO A 180 12.84 9.74 10.29
C PRO A 180 13.37 8.37 10.75
N VAL A 181 13.60 8.20 12.05
CA VAL A 181 14.08 6.92 12.60
C VAL A 181 13.04 5.80 12.40
N ILE A 182 11.76 6.09 12.59
CA ILE A 182 10.70 5.10 12.38
C ILE A 182 10.51 4.82 10.90
N GLN A 183 10.63 5.83 10.04
CA GLN A 183 10.59 5.65 8.58
C GLN A 183 11.68 4.66 8.11
N LEU A 184 12.94 4.83 8.57
CA LEU A 184 14.02 3.92 8.24
C LEU A 184 13.72 2.47 8.69
N ASN A 185 13.23 2.28 9.92
CA ASN A 185 12.86 0.95 10.41
C ASN A 185 11.74 0.31 9.55
N LEU A 186 10.79 1.10 9.05
CA LEU A 186 9.73 0.61 8.16
C LEU A 186 10.26 0.28 6.76
N ILE A 187 11.18 1.06 6.24
CA ILE A 187 11.85 0.78 4.96
C ILE A 187 12.59 -0.56 5.04
N GLU A 188 13.39 -0.78 6.10
CA GLU A 188 14.05 -2.07 6.35
C GLU A 188 13.05 -3.23 6.45
N ALA A 189 11.92 -3.01 7.13
CA ALA A 189 10.87 -4.02 7.23
C ALA A 189 10.20 -4.32 5.87
N ILE A 190 9.93 -3.30 5.05
CA ILE A 190 9.38 -3.45 3.70
C ILE A 190 10.34 -4.25 2.82
N GLU A 191 11.63 -3.92 2.83
CA GLU A 191 12.65 -4.67 2.12
C GLU A 191 12.74 -6.13 2.59
N LYS A 192 12.69 -6.35 3.90
CA LYS A 192 12.70 -7.69 4.50
C LYS A 192 11.47 -8.50 4.08
N ILE A 193 10.28 -7.92 4.08
CA ILE A 193 9.04 -8.57 3.61
C ILE A 193 9.19 -9.01 2.16
N ASN A 194 9.74 -8.18 1.29
CA ASN A 194 9.97 -8.53 -0.11
C ASN A 194 11.00 -9.66 -0.24
N ARG A 195 12.20 -9.48 0.33
CA ARG A 195 13.34 -10.37 0.13
C ARG A 195 13.14 -11.74 0.79
N GLU A 196 12.62 -11.78 2.04
CA GLU A 196 12.56 -13.01 2.84
C GLU A 196 11.22 -13.73 2.70
N ALA A 197 10.10 -13.00 2.60
CA ALA A 197 8.80 -13.60 2.43
C ALA A 197 8.34 -13.69 0.95
N GLY A 198 9.11 -13.13 0.01
CA GLY A 198 8.80 -13.16 -1.43
C GLY A 198 7.56 -12.37 -1.82
N VAL A 199 7.10 -11.45 -0.96
CA VAL A 199 5.90 -10.66 -1.20
C VAL A 199 6.21 -9.55 -2.22
N THR A 200 5.36 -9.41 -3.22
CA THR A 200 5.41 -8.28 -4.16
C THR A 200 4.76 -7.05 -3.51
N LEU A 201 5.35 -5.88 -3.67
CA LEU A 201 4.84 -4.66 -3.05
C LEU A 201 4.56 -3.56 -4.07
N LEU A 202 3.43 -2.87 -3.89
CA LEU A 202 3.14 -1.59 -4.53
C LEU A 202 2.96 -0.55 -3.42
N VAL A 203 3.86 0.44 -3.37
CA VAL A 203 3.94 1.42 -2.28
C VAL A 203 3.64 2.81 -2.83
N ALA A 204 2.56 3.43 -2.35
CA ALA A 204 2.23 4.81 -2.67
C ALA A 204 2.83 5.74 -1.63
N GLU A 205 3.55 6.79 -2.07
CA GLU A 205 4.14 7.79 -1.19
C GLU A 205 4.11 9.19 -1.81
N GLN A 206 4.03 10.20 -0.94
CA GLN A 206 4.21 11.58 -1.35
C GLN A 206 5.69 11.95 -1.31
N PHE A 207 6.39 11.62 -0.24
CA PHE A 207 7.82 11.88 -0.08
C PHE A 207 8.59 10.58 -0.28
N ALA A 208 9.12 10.39 -1.48
CA ALA A 208 9.67 9.11 -1.90
C ALA A 208 11.15 8.90 -1.52
N ARG A 209 11.86 9.94 -1.06
CA ARG A 209 13.31 9.85 -0.78
C ARG A 209 13.71 8.62 0.05
N PRO A 210 13.02 8.25 1.16
CA PRO A 210 13.38 7.05 1.91
C PRO A 210 13.08 5.75 1.17
N LEU A 211 12.12 5.76 0.24
CA LEU A 211 11.67 4.59 -0.51
C LEU A 211 12.56 4.26 -1.71
N ILE A 212 13.13 5.28 -2.36
CA ILE A 212 13.93 5.13 -3.60
C ILE A 212 15.00 4.03 -3.50
N PRO A 213 15.79 3.91 -2.41
CA PRO A 213 16.87 2.91 -2.35
C PRO A 213 16.38 1.46 -2.44
N ILE A 214 15.13 1.18 -2.09
CA ILE A 214 14.60 -0.18 -2.03
C ILE A 214 13.63 -0.53 -3.17
N ILE A 215 13.15 0.44 -3.95
CA ILE A 215 12.29 0.15 -5.09
C ILE A 215 13.11 -0.32 -6.29
N HIS A 216 12.54 -1.21 -7.08
CA HIS A 216 13.12 -1.64 -8.35
C HIS A 216 12.81 -0.63 -9.45
N ARG A 217 11.61 -0.06 -9.43
CA ARG A 217 11.14 1.01 -10.30
C ARG A 217 9.96 1.76 -9.67
N GLY A 218 9.63 2.91 -10.25
CA GLY A 218 8.51 3.70 -9.77
C GLY A 218 7.79 4.45 -10.89
N TYR A 219 6.57 4.82 -10.56
CA TYR A 219 5.65 5.61 -11.37
C TYR A 219 5.41 6.93 -10.67
N VAL A 220 5.76 8.03 -11.34
CA VAL A 220 5.41 9.38 -10.85
C VAL A 220 4.05 9.76 -11.40
N VAL A 221 3.13 10.07 -10.49
CA VAL A 221 1.72 10.37 -10.82
C VAL A 221 1.41 11.82 -10.45
N GLU A 222 0.88 12.56 -11.42
CA GLU A 222 0.44 13.95 -11.25
C GLU A 222 -0.94 14.14 -11.90
N ASN A 223 -1.85 14.77 -11.18
CA ASN A 223 -3.20 15.09 -11.69
C ASN A 223 -3.93 13.87 -12.29
N GLY A 224 -3.76 12.70 -11.70
CA GLY A 224 -4.37 11.46 -12.13
C GLY A 224 -3.70 10.78 -13.34
N MET A 225 -2.60 11.31 -13.85
CA MET A 225 -1.87 10.79 -15.01
C MET A 225 -0.47 10.32 -14.61
N LEU A 226 0.08 9.41 -15.41
CA LEU A 226 1.49 9.03 -15.32
C LEU A 226 2.35 10.14 -15.93
N ALA A 227 3.19 10.76 -15.11
CA ALA A 227 4.12 11.81 -15.55
C ALA A 227 5.50 11.26 -15.92
N PHE A 228 5.97 10.23 -15.19
CA PHE A 228 7.27 9.60 -15.43
C PHE A 228 7.24 8.15 -14.93
N GLU A 229 8.00 7.27 -15.60
CA GLU A 229 8.27 5.90 -15.19
C GLU A 229 9.77 5.63 -15.35
N GLY A 230 10.38 4.96 -14.37
CA GLY A 230 11.79 4.60 -14.45
C GLY A 230 12.25 3.70 -13.31
N GLY A 231 13.46 3.14 -13.46
CA GLY A 231 14.16 2.44 -12.40
C GLY A 231 14.56 3.37 -11.25
N ASN A 232 15.04 2.81 -10.13
CA ASN A 232 15.42 3.61 -8.97
C ASN A 232 16.53 4.63 -9.30
N GLU A 233 17.53 4.28 -10.14
CA GLU A 233 18.60 5.18 -10.58
C GLU A 233 18.04 6.33 -11.42
N GLU A 234 17.17 6.02 -12.40
CA GLU A 234 16.55 7.02 -13.27
C GLU A 234 15.66 8.00 -12.49
N LEU A 235 14.92 7.51 -11.49
CA LEU A 235 14.12 8.34 -10.59
C LEU A 235 15.02 9.24 -9.72
N TYR A 236 16.14 8.69 -9.22
CA TYR A 236 17.06 9.41 -8.37
C TYR A 236 17.80 10.50 -9.14
N GLU A 237 18.18 10.27 -10.40
CA GLU A 237 18.91 11.21 -11.25
C GLU A 237 18.01 12.27 -11.90
N ASN A 238 16.68 12.03 -11.99
CA ASN A 238 15.74 12.95 -12.61
C ASN A 238 15.59 14.25 -11.78
N PRO A 239 15.98 15.42 -12.33
CA PRO A 239 15.98 16.69 -11.59
C PRO A 239 14.58 17.13 -11.13
N ASP A 240 13.55 16.85 -11.95
CA ASP A 240 12.17 17.23 -11.63
C ASP A 240 11.59 16.34 -10.51
N VAL A 241 11.89 15.04 -10.54
CA VAL A 241 11.51 14.09 -9.48
C VAL A 241 12.20 14.44 -8.17
N ARG A 242 13.52 14.72 -8.21
CA ARG A 242 14.29 15.15 -7.02
C ARG A 242 13.71 16.41 -6.40
N LYS A 243 13.51 17.43 -7.21
CA LYS A 243 13.00 18.73 -6.75
C LYS A 243 11.59 18.63 -6.16
N ALA A 244 10.71 17.80 -6.77
CA ALA A 244 9.31 17.71 -6.37
C ALA A 244 9.10 16.76 -5.17
N TYR A 245 9.85 15.65 -5.08
CA TYR A 245 9.50 14.52 -4.19
C TYR A 245 10.58 14.07 -3.22
N PHE A 246 11.82 14.63 -3.32
CA PHE A 246 12.91 14.28 -2.39
C PHE A 246 13.11 15.31 -1.27
N GLY A 247 12.50 16.47 -1.38
CA GLY A 247 12.79 17.63 -0.53
C GLY A 247 14.08 18.35 -0.93
N LEU A 248 14.31 19.54 -0.40
CA LEU A 248 15.54 20.28 -0.60
C LEU A 248 16.68 19.55 0.12
N ASP A 249 17.77 19.28 -0.58
CA ASP A 249 19.02 18.86 0.04
C ASP A 249 19.52 20.02 0.91
N TYR A 250 19.71 19.78 2.20
CA TYR A 250 20.36 20.74 3.11
C TYR A 250 21.83 20.95 2.77
N ASP A 251 22.38 20.20 1.82
CA ASP A 251 23.77 20.31 1.36
C ASP A 251 23.97 21.36 0.25
N GLU A 252 22.92 22.09 -0.18
CA GLU A 252 22.99 23.21 -1.12
C GLU A 252 22.67 24.57 -0.46
N LEU A 253 22.65 24.66 0.87
CA LEU A 253 22.60 25.87 1.66
C LEU A 253 23.92 26.03 2.42
#